data_e7b906a1916bf13c3a14a308b94ecb6b
#
_entry.id   e7b906a1916bf13c3a14a308b94ecb6b
#
_cell.length_a   1.000
_cell.length_b   1.000
_cell.length_c   1.000
_cell.angle_alpha   90.00
_cell.angle_beta   90.00
_cell.angle_gamma   90.00
#
_symmetry.space_group_name_H-M   'P 1'
#
loop_
_entity.id
_entity.type
_entity.pdbx_description
1 polymer ?
#
loop_
_entity_poly.entity_id
_entity_poly.type
_entity_poly.pdbx_seq_one_letter_code
_entity_poly.pdbx_strand_id
1 'polypeptide(L)'
;MSGPVDPRLWRASTAMRRFLAWSTVCGVLIAGTTIASAVLLADIVARVITDPDQRSLDRLVAPLSILLLLWMFRTLLTWLQGRLAQRGASEVIADLSHAVLTATTSLPPRRLAERRDDAAILVTRGLDGLRLYFTAYLPALFVAAILTPATVAVIAVYDWQAAAIVMIALPLIPIFMVLIGLTTADRSAAALRAMATLQSRLLDLVAGLPTLRALRRVGGSVHRIAELGAAHRRSTMATLRIAFLSSLVLELLATLGVALIAVSVGLRLVYGEVTLTAALTALLLAPEVFWPLRRVGAAFHAAQDGKTAADNAFRLIEELPDPPRGTRTVTAAGATIDITAYDAAAEPGRVTVIAGPNGIGKSTLLQAVLGLDEPTSGRIRVDGVDVADLDLPAWWAQVAWLPHRPTIIPGTVRQNLELFGPLDDLETACHNACFDEVVATLPDGLDTMVGGEGVGLSLGQRQRLGLARLLGSRAPVLLLDEPTAHLDAETEQRVLDAIAARAAAGATVIMVGHRAPVLAIGDRVVQLGSLVDV
;
A
#
# COMPACT_ATOMS: atom_id res chain seq x y z
N MET A 1 -2.44 -7.87 -22.30
CA MET A 1 -3.57 -8.16 -21.38
C MET A 1 -3.12 -9.25 -20.41
N SER A 2 -2.84 -8.90 -19.18
CA SER A 2 -2.53 -9.88 -18.13
C SER A 2 -3.78 -10.72 -17.85
N GLY A 3 -3.59 -12.03 -17.64
CA GLY A 3 -4.69 -12.98 -17.38
C GLY A 3 -5.54 -12.60 -16.15
N PRO A 4 -6.63 -13.33 -15.90
CA PRO A 4 -7.53 -13.07 -14.78
C PRO A 4 -6.87 -13.24 -13.41
N VAL A 5 -5.75 -13.95 -13.34
CA VAL A 5 -4.91 -14.09 -12.13
C VAL A 5 -3.52 -13.54 -12.45
N ASP A 6 -3.04 -12.58 -11.65
CA ASP A 6 -1.71 -12.00 -11.83
C ASP A 6 -0.63 -12.97 -11.31
N PRO A 7 0.30 -13.44 -12.18
CA PRO A 7 1.34 -14.38 -11.77
C PRO A 7 2.34 -13.80 -10.76
N ARG A 8 2.47 -12.48 -10.67
CA ARG A 8 3.34 -11.80 -9.69
C ARG A 8 2.81 -11.96 -8.27
N LEU A 9 1.49 -11.83 -8.07
CA LEU A 9 0.83 -12.10 -6.79
C LEU A 9 1.07 -13.53 -6.31
N TRP A 10 1.08 -14.49 -7.25
CA TRP A 10 1.35 -15.90 -6.92
C TRP A 10 2.78 -16.15 -6.44
N ARG A 11 3.74 -15.41 -6.98
CA ARG A 11 5.15 -15.53 -6.57
C ARG A 11 5.45 -14.76 -5.28
N ALA A 12 4.74 -13.69 -5.04
CA ALA A 12 4.99 -12.79 -3.93
C ALA A 12 4.60 -13.36 -2.55
N SER A 13 3.61 -14.28 -2.48
CA SER A 13 3.14 -14.81 -1.19
C SER A 13 2.83 -16.30 -1.23
N THR A 14 3.34 -17.05 -0.23
CA THR A 14 3.00 -18.47 -0.02
C THR A 14 1.53 -18.64 0.40
N ALA A 15 0.97 -17.64 1.07
CA ALA A 15 -0.44 -17.60 1.47
C ALA A 15 -1.36 -17.65 0.25
N MET A 16 -1.00 -16.96 -0.83
CA MET A 16 -1.74 -16.97 -2.10
C MET A 16 -1.88 -18.38 -2.67
N ARG A 17 -0.82 -19.18 -2.70
CA ARG A 17 -0.84 -20.54 -3.23
C ARG A 17 -1.76 -21.46 -2.43
N ARG A 18 -1.71 -21.37 -1.10
CA ARG A 18 -2.60 -22.14 -0.21
C ARG A 18 -4.05 -21.73 -0.40
N PHE A 19 -4.32 -20.43 -0.48
CA PHE A 19 -5.66 -19.91 -0.75
C PHE A 19 -6.24 -20.43 -2.07
N LEU A 20 -5.47 -20.38 -3.17
CA LEU A 20 -5.92 -20.88 -4.48
C LEU A 20 -6.25 -22.37 -4.45
N ALA A 21 -5.39 -23.19 -3.83
CA ALA A 21 -5.63 -24.62 -3.70
C ALA A 21 -6.94 -24.92 -2.93
N TRP A 22 -7.12 -24.31 -1.76
CA TRP A 22 -8.32 -24.50 -0.95
C TRP A 22 -9.58 -23.92 -1.62
N SER A 23 -9.47 -22.77 -2.29
CA SER A 23 -10.60 -22.17 -3.03
C SER A 23 -11.06 -23.06 -4.18
N THR A 24 -10.12 -23.72 -4.87
CA THR A 24 -10.44 -24.69 -5.92
C THR A 24 -11.14 -25.92 -5.35
N VAL A 25 -10.62 -26.51 -4.26
CA VAL A 25 -11.25 -27.65 -3.60
C VAL A 25 -12.67 -27.31 -3.13
N CYS A 26 -12.83 -26.17 -2.44
CA CYS A 26 -14.16 -25.70 -2.04
C CYS A 26 -15.09 -25.50 -3.26
N GLY A 27 -14.56 -24.93 -4.36
CA GLY A 27 -15.32 -24.74 -5.59
C GLY A 27 -15.83 -26.04 -6.20
N VAL A 28 -14.99 -27.09 -6.25
CA VAL A 28 -15.38 -28.43 -6.73
C VAL A 28 -16.49 -29.04 -5.84
N LEU A 29 -16.32 -28.96 -4.52
CA LEU A 29 -17.30 -29.49 -3.57
C LEU A 29 -18.62 -28.70 -3.60
N ILE A 30 -18.58 -27.39 -3.74
CA ILE A 30 -19.78 -26.54 -3.90
C ILE A 30 -20.49 -26.93 -5.21
N ALA A 31 -19.76 -27.11 -6.31
CA ALA A 31 -20.34 -27.53 -7.58
C ALA A 31 -21.02 -28.90 -7.47
N GLY A 32 -20.33 -29.89 -6.88
CA GLY A 32 -20.87 -31.22 -6.67
C GLY A 32 -22.15 -31.25 -5.82
N THR A 33 -22.13 -30.53 -4.68
CA THR A 33 -23.31 -30.44 -3.79
C THR A 33 -24.48 -29.69 -4.43
N THR A 34 -24.20 -28.68 -5.25
CA THR A 34 -25.21 -27.90 -5.98
C THR A 34 -25.92 -28.80 -7.00
N ILE A 35 -25.14 -29.48 -7.83
CA ILE A 35 -25.67 -30.40 -8.85
C ILE A 35 -26.43 -31.58 -8.18
N ALA A 36 -25.84 -32.22 -7.20
CA ALA A 36 -26.46 -33.32 -6.48
C ALA A 36 -27.79 -32.91 -5.83
N SER A 37 -27.85 -31.75 -5.21
CA SER A 37 -29.08 -31.25 -4.58
C SER A 37 -30.17 -30.93 -5.60
N ALA A 38 -29.82 -30.36 -6.76
CA ALA A 38 -30.78 -30.06 -7.83
C ALA A 38 -31.34 -31.34 -8.46
N VAL A 39 -30.48 -32.32 -8.77
CA VAL A 39 -30.92 -33.61 -9.32
C VAL A 39 -31.77 -34.37 -8.32
N LEU A 40 -31.38 -34.43 -7.04
CA LEU A 40 -32.16 -35.10 -5.99
C LEU A 40 -33.52 -34.43 -5.78
N LEU A 41 -33.57 -33.08 -5.78
CA LEU A 41 -34.82 -32.34 -5.66
C LEU A 41 -35.75 -32.60 -6.87
N ALA A 42 -35.20 -32.61 -8.08
CA ALA A 42 -35.95 -32.96 -9.31
C ALA A 42 -36.55 -34.36 -9.23
N ASP A 43 -35.77 -35.34 -8.77
CA ASP A 43 -36.20 -36.72 -8.62
C ASP A 43 -37.29 -36.89 -7.55
N ILE A 44 -37.13 -36.24 -6.37
CA ILE A 44 -38.15 -36.25 -5.31
C ILE A 44 -39.47 -35.68 -5.84
N VAL A 45 -39.45 -34.51 -6.48
CA VAL A 45 -40.64 -33.83 -6.97
C VAL A 45 -41.30 -34.65 -8.11
N ALA A 46 -40.51 -35.18 -9.02
CA ALA A 46 -41.02 -36.00 -10.12
C ALA A 46 -41.73 -37.25 -9.58
N ARG A 47 -41.13 -38.01 -8.65
CA ARG A 47 -41.75 -39.20 -8.04
C ARG A 47 -43.02 -38.87 -7.29
N VAL A 48 -43.05 -37.83 -6.49
CA VAL A 48 -44.25 -37.40 -5.77
C VAL A 48 -45.43 -37.04 -6.71
N ILE A 49 -45.13 -36.48 -7.89
CA ILE A 49 -46.13 -36.10 -8.86
C ILE A 49 -46.62 -37.33 -9.65
N THR A 50 -45.69 -38.19 -10.12
CA THR A 50 -46.02 -39.28 -11.03
C THR A 50 -46.51 -40.56 -10.35
N ASP A 51 -46.10 -40.80 -9.08
CA ASP A 51 -46.43 -42.03 -8.35
C ASP A 51 -47.16 -41.73 -7.03
N PRO A 52 -48.49 -42.00 -6.93
CA PRO A 52 -49.24 -41.77 -5.71
C PRO A 52 -48.72 -42.54 -4.48
N ASP A 53 -48.11 -43.71 -4.68
CA ASP A 53 -47.58 -44.56 -3.61
C ASP A 53 -46.33 -43.96 -2.95
N GLN A 54 -45.63 -43.04 -3.63
CA GLN A 54 -44.46 -42.34 -3.12
C GLN A 54 -44.80 -41.12 -2.24
N ARG A 55 -46.08 -40.79 -2.07
CA ARG A 55 -46.54 -39.65 -1.27
C ARG A 55 -46.54 -39.89 0.24
N SER A 56 -46.05 -41.04 0.69
CA SER A 56 -45.95 -41.32 2.14
C SER A 56 -44.74 -40.63 2.78
N LEU A 57 -44.93 -40.04 3.95
CA LEU A 57 -43.85 -39.35 4.69
C LEU A 57 -42.67 -40.29 4.96
N ASP A 58 -42.90 -41.56 5.29
CA ASP A 58 -41.85 -42.51 5.60
C ASP A 58 -40.86 -42.72 4.43
N ARG A 59 -41.35 -42.66 3.20
CA ARG A 59 -40.52 -42.77 1.99
C ARG A 59 -39.78 -41.45 1.65
N LEU A 60 -40.29 -40.31 2.07
CA LEU A 60 -39.72 -39.00 1.79
C LEU A 60 -38.69 -38.58 2.83
N VAL A 61 -38.73 -39.11 4.05
CA VAL A 61 -37.81 -38.72 5.15
C VAL A 61 -36.35 -38.89 4.74
N ALA A 62 -35.95 -40.02 4.17
CA ALA A 62 -34.57 -40.28 3.77
C ALA A 62 -34.06 -39.32 2.68
N PRO A 63 -34.73 -39.14 1.51
CA PRO A 63 -34.26 -38.24 0.48
C PRO A 63 -34.29 -36.76 0.92
N LEU A 64 -35.27 -36.35 1.73
CA LEU A 64 -35.31 -35.00 2.30
C LEU A 64 -34.19 -34.76 3.31
N SER A 65 -33.84 -35.76 4.11
CA SER A 65 -32.71 -35.69 5.04
C SER A 65 -31.39 -35.53 4.29
N ILE A 66 -31.21 -36.27 3.19
CA ILE A 66 -30.03 -36.16 2.32
C ILE A 66 -29.97 -34.76 1.70
N LEU A 67 -31.10 -34.25 1.21
CA LEU A 67 -31.18 -32.89 0.63
C LEU A 67 -30.80 -31.81 1.67
N LEU A 68 -31.31 -31.96 2.89
CA LEU A 68 -30.98 -31.05 4.00
C LEU A 68 -29.48 -31.10 4.32
N LEU A 69 -28.89 -32.29 4.40
CA LEU A 69 -27.46 -32.46 4.64
C LEU A 69 -26.61 -31.83 3.53
N LEU A 70 -27.01 -32.02 2.24
CA LEU A 70 -26.32 -31.36 1.11
C LEU A 70 -26.37 -29.84 1.22
N TRP A 71 -27.50 -29.26 1.60
CA TRP A 71 -27.62 -27.81 1.77
C TRP A 71 -26.84 -27.29 2.95
N MET A 72 -26.87 -27.98 4.09
CA MET A 72 -26.05 -27.65 5.26
C MET A 72 -24.55 -27.70 4.89
N PHE A 73 -24.13 -28.76 4.19
CA PHE A 73 -22.74 -28.92 3.78
C PHE A 73 -22.32 -27.83 2.75
N ARG A 74 -23.17 -27.53 1.78
CA ARG A 74 -22.95 -26.43 0.82
C ARG A 74 -22.78 -25.09 1.55
N THR A 75 -23.62 -24.82 2.54
CA THR A 75 -23.57 -23.58 3.35
C THR A 75 -22.28 -23.53 4.15
N LEU A 76 -21.87 -24.62 4.78
CA LEU A 76 -20.60 -24.73 5.49
C LEU A 76 -19.40 -24.48 4.56
N LEU A 77 -19.39 -25.11 3.39
CA LEU A 77 -18.33 -24.91 2.39
C LEU A 77 -18.24 -23.47 1.92
N THR A 78 -19.38 -22.82 1.67
CA THR A 78 -19.44 -21.43 1.24
C THR A 78 -18.92 -20.49 2.33
N TRP A 79 -19.29 -20.74 3.60
CA TRP A 79 -18.78 -20.02 4.75
C TRP A 79 -17.26 -20.20 4.91
N LEU A 80 -16.80 -21.47 4.82
CA LEU A 80 -15.37 -21.79 4.91
C LEU A 80 -14.56 -21.11 3.80
N GLN A 81 -15.04 -21.16 2.56
CA GLN A 81 -14.41 -20.48 1.41
C GLN A 81 -14.31 -18.98 1.65
N GLY A 82 -15.37 -18.34 2.15
CA GLY A 82 -15.36 -16.90 2.48
C GLY A 82 -14.35 -16.56 3.58
N ARG A 83 -14.29 -17.39 4.64
CA ARG A 83 -13.34 -17.20 5.74
C ARG A 83 -11.88 -17.38 5.31
N LEU A 84 -11.60 -18.37 4.47
CA LEU A 84 -10.26 -18.59 3.91
C LEU A 84 -9.87 -17.45 2.96
N ALA A 85 -10.81 -16.98 2.14
CA ALA A 85 -10.60 -15.84 1.26
C ALA A 85 -10.24 -14.56 2.02
N GLN A 86 -10.95 -14.31 3.13
CA GLN A 86 -10.69 -13.13 3.96
C GLN A 86 -9.30 -13.19 4.66
N ARG A 87 -8.91 -14.38 5.16
CA ARG A 87 -7.58 -14.58 5.74
C ARG A 87 -6.48 -14.42 4.70
N GLY A 88 -6.61 -15.10 3.56
CA GLY A 88 -5.65 -14.99 2.46
C GLY A 88 -5.50 -13.57 1.95
N ALA A 89 -6.61 -12.82 1.81
CA ALA A 89 -6.56 -11.41 1.45
C ALA A 89 -5.75 -10.58 2.46
N SER A 90 -6.00 -10.76 3.76
CA SER A 90 -5.30 -10.00 4.81
C SER A 90 -3.81 -10.31 4.85
N GLU A 91 -3.41 -11.58 4.68
CA GLU A 91 -2.00 -11.98 4.63
C GLU A 91 -1.28 -11.39 3.40
N VAL A 92 -1.88 -11.48 2.21
CA VAL A 92 -1.29 -10.91 0.98
C VAL A 92 -1.19 -9.38 1.05
N ILE A 93 -2.21 -8.70 1.59
CA ILE A 93 -2.17 -7.24 1.78
C ILE A 93 -1.07 -6.86 2.78
N ALA A 94 -0.89 -7.61 3.86
CA ALA A 94 0.17 -7.37 4.84
C ALA A 94 1.57 -7.57 4.22
N ASP A 95 1.77 -8.67 3.47
CA ASP A 95 3.04 -8.97 2.79
C ASP A 95 3.41 -7.87 1.79
N LEU A 96 2.44 -7.43 0.97
CA LEU A 96 2.63 -6.34 0.00
C LEU A 96 2.88 -5.00 0.70
N SER A 97 2.14 -4.70 1.76
CA SER A 97 2.34 -3.47 2.54
C SER A 97 3.74 -3.42 3.14
N HIS A 98 4.19 -4.54 3.71
CA HIS A 98 5.54 -4.67 4.24
C HIS A 98 6.61 -4.48 3.15
N ALA A 99 6.43 -5.13 1.99
CA ALA A 99 7.34 -5.00 0.87
C ALA A 99 7.41 -3.55 0.34
N VAL A 100 6.27 -2.87 0.18
CA VAL A 100 6.20 -1.46 -0.24
C VAL A 100 6.87 -0.55 0.79
N LEU A 101 6.61 -0.75 2.08
CA LEU A 101 7.23 0.05 3.14
C LEU A 101 8.74 -0.16 3.18
N THR A 102 9.20 -1.41 3.16
CA THR A 102 10.64 -1.73 3.14
C THR A 102 11.32 -1.12 1.93
N ALA A 103 10.73 -1.28 0.75
CA ALA A 103 11.23 -0.70 -0.48
C ALA A 103 11.28 0.84 -0.40
N THR A 104 10.22 1.47 0.10
CA THR A 104 10.13 2.94 0.19
C THR A 104 11.12 3.50 1.22
N THR A 105 11.28 2.84 2.37
CA THR A 105 12.20 3.29 3.44
C THR A 105 13.68 3.11 3.09
N SER A 106 14.00 2.25 2.11
CA SER A 106 15.37 2.10 1.59
C SER A 106 15.76 3.18 0.57
N LEU A 107 14.83 4.03 0.16
CA LEU A 107 15.10 5.12 -0.78
C LEU A 107 15.97 6.23 -0.17
N PRO A 108 16.87 6.85 -0.98
CA PRO A 108 17.51 8.09 -0.63
C PRO A 108 16.48 9.17 -0.24
N PRO A 109 16.79 10.06 0.74
CA PRO A 109 15.83 11.03 1.27
C PRO A 109 15.13 11.89 0.22
N ARG A 110 15.83 12.25 -0.85
CA ARG A 110 15.29 13.05 -1.96
C ARG A 110 14.22 12.27 -2.73
N ARG A 111 14.50 11.01 -3.11
CA ARG A 111 13.55 10.14 -3.80
C ARG A 111 12.39 9.73 -2.90
N LEU A 112 12.69 9.51 -1.60
CA LEU A 112 11.67 9.24 -0.60
C LEU A 112 10.66 10.39 -0.49
N ALA A 113 11.12 11.64 -0.47
CA ALA A 113 10.25 12.81 -0.42
C ALA A 113 9.27 12.88 -1.61
N GLU A 114 9.71 12.49 -2.81
CA GLU A 114 8.88 12.44 -4.03
C GLU A 114 7.85 11.31 -4.02
N ARG A 115 8.15 10.17 -3.37
CA ARG A 115 7.35 8.94 -3.41
C ARG A 115 6.57 8.65 -2.13
N ARG A 116 6.87 9.36 -1.04
CA ARG A 116 6.29 9.14 0.29
C ARG A 116 4.77 9.17 0.28
N ASP A 117 4.18 10.16 -0.37
CA ASP A 117 2.73 10.34 -0.38
C ASP A 117 2.04 9.25 -1.22
N ASP A 118 2.61 8.89 -2.36
CA ASP A 118 2.12 7.79 -3.19
C ASP A 118 2.17 6.45 -2.45
N ALA A 119 3.29 6.16 -1.77
CA ALA A 119 3.44 4.96 -0.97
C ALA A 119 2.47 4.93 0.23
N ALA A 120 2.29 6.06 0.92
CA ALA A 120 1.36 6.17 2.04
C ALA A 120 -0.10 5.96 1.61
N ILE A 121 -0.54 6.55 0.49
CA ILE A 121 -1.86 6.34 -0.08
C ILE A 121 -2.04 4.87 -0.51
N LEU A 122 -1.03 4.29 -1.14
CA LEU A 122 -1.08 2.90 -1.60
C LEU A 122 -1.24 1.93 -0.42
N VAL A 123 -0.44 2.06 0.62
CA VAL A 123 -0.47 1.18 1.80
C VAL A 123 -1.74 1.37 2.63
N THR A 124 -2.21 2.62 2.81
CA THR A 124 -3.36 2.90 3.70
C THR A 124 -4.71 2.64 3.05
N ARG A 125 -4.84 2.78 1.73
CA ARG A 125 -6.12 2.66 1.01
C ARG A 125 -6.04 1.83 -0.27
N GLY A 126 -4.96 1.97 -1.03
CA GLY A 126 -4.85 1.34 -2.35
C GLY A 126 -4.94 -0.18 -2.26
N LEU A 127 -4.14 -0.79 -1.39
CA LEU A 127 -4.07 -2.24 -1.23
C LEU A 127 -5.35 -2.87 -0.65
N ASP A 128 -6.20 -2.08 0.03
CA ASP A 128 -7.51 -2.59 0.48
C ASP A 128 -8.44 -2.99 -0.69
N GLY A 129 -8.25 -2.40 -1.88
CA GLY A 129 -8.94 -2.83 -3.10
C GLY A 129 -8.70 -4.30 -3.45
N LEU A 130 -7.53 -4.86 -3.07
CA LEU A 130 -7.24 -6.28 -3.23
C LEU A 130 -8.17 -7.18 -2.42
N ARG A 131 -8.75 -6.71 -1.33
CA ARG A 131 -9.68 -7.49 -0.51
C ARG A 131 -10.86 -8.02 -1.34
N LEU A 132 -11.49 -7.16 -2.15
CA LEU A 132 -12.60 -7.57 -3.03
C LEU A 132 -12.15 -8.50 -4.16
N TYR A 133 -10.93 -8.32 -4.66
CA TYR A 133 -10.34 -9.24 -5.62
C TYR A 133 -10.23 -10.67 -5.05
N PHE A 134 -9.79 -10.83 -3.80
CA PHE A 134 -9.64 -12.14 -3.14
C PHE A 134 -10.96 -12.71 -2.60
N THR A 135 -11.86 -11.87 -2.07
CA THR A 135 -13.06 -12.35 -1.37
C THR A 135 -14.28 -12.49 -2.27
N ALA A 136 -14.35 -11.73 -3.37
CA ALA A 136 -15.49 -11.77 -4.29
C ALA A 136 -15.11 -12.31 -5.68
N TYR A 137 -14.08 -11.74 -6.33
CA TYR A 137 -13.78 -12.05 -7.72
C TYR A 137 -13.16 -13.43 -7.91
N LEU A 138 -12.06 -13.75 -7.22
CA LEU A 138 -11.38 -15.04 -7.38
C LEU A 138 -12.27 -16.25 -7.02
N PRO A 139 -12.98 -16.26 -5.86
CA PRO A 139 -13.89 -17.36 -5.56
C PRO A 139 -15.01 -17.51 -6.60
N ALA A 140 -15.59 -16.39 -7.07
CA ALA A 140 -16.60 -16.45 -8.13
C ALA A 140 -16.04 -17.01 -9.45
N LEU A 141 -14.80 -16.64 -9.80
CA LEU A 141 -14.12 -17.14 -11.00
C LEU A 141 -13.89 -18.66 -10.93
N PHE A 142 -13.40 -19.18 -9.79
CA PHE A 142 -13.19 -20.63 -9.61
C PHE A 142 -14.51 -21.40 -9.65
N VAL A 143 -15.54 -20.90 -8.95
CA VAL A 143 -16.87 -21.51 -8.99
C VAL A 143 -17.43 -21.49 -10.42
N ALA A 144 -17.30 -20.39 -11.16
CA ALA A 144 -17.75 -20.30 -12.53
C ALA A 144 -16.99 -21.26 -13.46
N ALA A 145 -15.68 -21.36 -13.31
CA ALA A 145 -14.85 -22.25 -14.14
C ALA A 145 -15.14 -23.74 -13.91
N ILE A 146 -15.67 -24.12 -12.74
CA ILE A 146 -15.94 -25.51 -12.36
C ILE A 146 -17.44 -25.83 -12.50
N LEU A 147 -18.30 -25.03 -11.84
CA LEU A 147 -19.73 -25.29 -11.77
C LEU A 147 -20.41 -25.15 -13.13
N THR A 148 -20.09 -24.13 -13.91
CA THR A 148 -20.74 -23.90 -15.21
C THR A 148 -20.54 -25.07 -16.19
N PRO A 149 -19.30 -25.52 -16.50
CA PRO A 149 -19.14 -26.67 -17.42
C PRO A 149 -19.69 -27.99 -16.83
N ALA A 150 -19.53 -28.23 -15.53
CA ALA A 150 -20.08 -29.40 -14.87
C ALA A 150 -21.62 -29.44 -14.97
N THR A 151 -22.28 -28.31 -14.73
CA THR A 151 -23.73 -28.20 -14.81
C THR A 151 -24.22 -28.37 -16.25
N VAL A 152 -23.52 -27.77 -17.24
CA VAL A 152 -23.85 -28.00 -18.67
C VAL A 152 -23.72 -29.45 -19.05
N ALA A 153 -22.67 -30.14 -18.60
CA ALA A 153 -22.49 -31.57 -18.86
C ALA A 153 -23.62 -32.40 -18.26
N VAL A 154 -24.05 -32.11 -17.04
CA VAL A 154 -25.18 -32.81 -16.42
C VAL A 154 -26.49 -32.51 -17.16
N ILE A 155 -26.77 -31.26 -17.53
CA ILE A 155 -27.95 -30.93 -18.35
C ILE A 155 -27.92 -31.69 -19.66
N ALA A 156 -26.75 -31.82 -20.33
CA ALA A 156 -26.62 -32.54 -21.59
C ALA A 156 -26.96 -34.06 -21.49
N VAL A 157 -26.68 -34.67 -20.33
CA VAL A 157 -27.02 -36.07 -20.06
C VAL A 157 -28.54 -36.25 -19.93
N TYR A 158 -29.26 -35.31 -19.33
CA TYR A 158 -30.68 -35.38 -19.12
C TYR A 158 -31.48 -34.83 -20.31
N ASP A 159 -31.01 -33.75 -20.94
CA ASP A 159 -31.63 -33.07 -22.07
C ASP A 159 -30.58 -32.34 -22.92
N TRP A 160 -30.20 -32.95 -24.05
CA TRP A 160 -29.17 -32.38 -24.94
C TRP A 160 -29.65 -31.11 -25.65
N GLN A 161 -30.95 -30.94 -25.90
CA GLN A 161 -31.49 -29.72 -26.54
C GLN A 161 -31.44 -28.53 -25.58
N ALA A 162 -31.78 -28.73 -24.29
CA ALA A 162 -31.59 -27.73 -23.26
C ALA A 162 -30.11 -27.33 -23.12
N ALA A 163 -29.20 -28.32 -23.17
CA ALA A 163 -27.75 -28.02 -23.16
C ALA A 163 -27.30 -27.24 -24.39
N ALA A 164 -27.84 -27.50 -25.57
CA ALA A 164 -27.54 -26.73 -26.79
C ALA A 164 -27.98 -25.26 -26.66
N ILE A 165 -29.17 -25.01 -26.09
CA ILE A 165 -29.63 -23.65 -25.80
C ILE A 165 -28.65 -22.92 -24.84
N VAL A 166 -28.23 -23.61 -23.78
CA VAL A 166 -27.22 -23.07 -22.84
C VAL A 166 -25.92 -22.74 -23.56
N MET A 167 -25.40 -23.65 -24.37
CA MET A 167 -24.14 -23.49 -25.10
C MET A 167 -24.14 -22.31 -26.07
N ILE A 168 -25.31 -21.96 -26.63
CA ILE A 168 -25.48 -20.77 -27.48
C ILE A 168 -25.58 -19.48 -26.63
N ALA A 169 -26.32 -19.53 -25.52
CA ALA A 169 -26.53 -18.37 -24.68
C ALA A 169 -25.31 -17.99 -23.80
N LEU A 170 -24.54 -19.00 -23.36
CA LEU A 170 -23.44 -18.85 -22.43
C LEU A 170 -22.32 -17.91 -22.92
N PRO A 171 -21.82 -17.99 -24.18
CA PRO A 171 -20.77 -17.12 -24.69
C PRO A 171 -21.18 -15.64 -24.79
N LEU A 172 -22.47 -15.34 -24.89
CA LEU A 172 -22.94 -13.97 -24.97
C LEU A 172 -22.57 -13.18 -23.70
N ILE A 173 -22.59 -13.81 -22.53
CA ILE A 173 -22.28 -13.16 -21.26
C ILE A 173 -20.84 -12.63 -21.23
N PRO A 174 -19.78 -13.43 -21.43
CA PRO A 174 -18.41 -12.91 -21.44
C PRO A 174 -18.15 -11.96 -22.61
N ILE A 175 -18.77 -12.17 -23.79
CA ILE A 175 -18.63 -11.26 -24.93
C ILE A 175 -19.14 -9.86 -24.55
N PHE A 176 -20.36 -9.76 -24.03
CA PHE A 176 -20.90 -8.47 -23.59
C PHE A 176 -20.13 -7.87 -22.41
N MET A 177 -19.65 -8.69 -21.48
CA MET A 177 -18.83 -8.24 -20.37
C MET A 177 -17.52 -7.59 -20.87
N VAL A 178 -16.84 -8.20 -21.83
CA VAL A 178 -15.61 -7.63 -22.44
C VAL A 178 -15.95 -6.36 -23.22
N LEU A 179 -17.00 -6.37 -24.03
CA LEU A 179 -17.41 -5.22 -24.83
C LEU A 179 -17.72 -3.99 -23.96
N ILE A 180 -18.48 -4.17 -22.88
CA ILE A 180 -18.78 -3.11 -21.92
C ILE A 180 -17.50 -2.70 -21.17
N GLY A 181 -16.65 -3.65 -20.76
CA GLY A 181 -15.37 -3.39 -20.11
C GLY A 181 -14.46 -2.49 -20.93
N LEU A 182 -14.31 -2.77 -22.22
CA LEU A 182 -13.48 -1.97 -23.14
C LEU A 182 -13.98 -0.53 -23.29
N THR A 183 -15.31 -0.33 -23.33
CA THR A 183 -15.90 1.01 -23.45
C THR A 183 -15.86 1.84 -22.16
N THR A 184 -15.50 1.21 -21.03
CA THR A 184 -15.57 1.83 -19.70
C THR A 184 -14.21 2.11 -19.05
N ALA A 185 -13.16 1.47 -19.50
CA ALA A 185 -11.81 1.58 -18.90
C ALA A 185 -11.32 3.02 -18.79
N ASP A 186 -11.45 3.82 -19.86
CA ASP A 186 -11.02 5.23 -19.89
C ASP A 186 -11.82 6.11 -18.92
N ARG A 187 -13.11 5.82 -18.72
CA ARG A 187 -13.99 6.58 -17.84
C ARG A 187 -13.72 6.31 -16.37
N SER A 188 -13.39 5.08 -16.01
CA SER A 188 -12.99 4.73 -14.64
C SER A 188 -11.67 5.40 -14.26
N ALA A 189 -10.69 5.39 -15.17
CA ALA A 189 -9.41 6.09 -14.97
C ALA A 189 -9.61 7.62 -14.82
N ALA A 190 -10.54 8.22 -15.57
CA ALA A 190 -10.89 9.64 -15.44
C ALA A 190 -11.55 9.95 -14.09
N ALA A 191 -12.41 9.07 -13.58
CA ALA A 191 -13.07 9.23 -12.29
C ALA A 191 -12.06 9.18 -11.12
N LEU A 192 -11.11 8.24 -11.16
CA LEU A 192 -10.04 8.14 -10.16
C LEU A 192 -9.14 9.37 -10.16
N ARG A 193 -8.75 9.87 -11.34
CA ARG A 193 -7.96 11.11 -11.46
C ARG A 193 -8.72 12.33 -10.91
N ALA A 194 -10.02 12.45 -11.19
CA ALA A 194 -10.84 13.52 -10.66
C ALA A 194 -10.94 13.47 -9.12
N MET A 195 -11.03 12.26 -8.54
CA MET A 195 -11.04 12.09 -7.09
C MET A 195 -9.69 12.47 -6.45
N ALA A 196 -8.57 12.02 -7.02
CA ALA A 196 -7.25 12.37 -6.55
C ALA A 196 -7.02 13.90 -6.58
N THR A 197 -7.45 14.57 -7.68
CA THR A 197 -7.37 16.02 -7.81
C THR A 197 -8.23 16.72 -6.75
N LEU A 198 -9.44 16.24 -6.49
CA LEU A 198 -10.32 16.81 -5.46
C LEU A 198 -9.69 16.66 -4.07
N GLN A 199 -9.14 15.49 -3.75
CA GLN A 199 -8.52 15.21 -2.47
C GLN A 199 -7.29 16.09 -2.23
N SER A 200 -6.39 16.20 -3.22
CA SER A 200 -5.20 17.08 -3.14
C SER A 200 -5.62 18.55 -2.91
N ARG A 201 -6.58 19.05 -3.68
CA ARG A 201 -7.07 20.43 -3.54
C ARG A 201 -7.77 20.70 -2.21
N LEU A 202 -8.45 19.70 -1.64
CA LEU A 202 -9.04 19.82 -0.30
C LEU A 202 -7.96 19.93 0.78
N LEU A 203 -6.91 19.10 0.70
CA LEU A 203 -5.80 19.15 1.64
C LEU A 203 -5.05 20.49 1.55
N ASP A 204 -4.76 20.96 0.34
CA ASP A 204 -4.15 22.28 0.10
C ASP A 204 -4.99 23.40 0.72
N LEU A 205 -6.30 23.31 0.57
CA LEU A 205 -7.21 24.31 1.14
C LEU A 205 -7.21 24.28 2.67
N VAL A 206 -7.29 23.07 3.26
CA VAL A 206 -7.26 22.92 4.72
C VAL A 206 -5.95 23.47 5.28
N ALA A 207 -4.82 23.15 4.66
CA ALA A 207 -3.51 23.68 5.03
C ALA A 207 -3.43 25.22 4.88
N GLY A 208 -4.02 25.78 3.82
CA GLY A 208 -4.07 27.21 3.54
C GLY A 208 -5.18 27.98 4.26
N LEU A 209 -6.09 27.31 4.98
CA LEU A 209 -7.27 27.92 5.59
C LEU A 209 -6.93 29.06 6.58
N PRO A 210 -5.89 28.97 7.44
CA PRO A 210 -5.51 30.08 8.30
C PRO A 210 -5.17 31.34 7.51
N THR A 211 -4.39 31.21 6.44
CA THR A 211 -4.00 32.33 5.56
C THR A 211 -5.22 32.92 4.83
N LEU A 212 -6.08 32.08 4.28
CA LEU A 212 -7.31 32.52 3.60
C LEU A 212 -8.25 33.26 4.56
N ARG A 213 -8.34 32.82 5.81
CA ARG A 213 -9.12 33.46 6.87
C ARG A 213 -8.55 34.83 7.23
N ALA A 214 -7.23 34.91 7.39
CA ALA A 214 -6.54 36.19 7.67
C ALA A 214 -6.77 37.21 6.54
N LEU A 215 -6.75 36.75 5.27
CA LEU A 215 -6.96 37.60 4.10
C LEU A 215 -8.45 37.83 3.77
N ARG A 216 -9.40 37.28 4.56
CA ARG A 216 -10.86 37.35 4.34
C ARG A 216 -11.31 36.81 2.97
N ARG A 217 -10.59 35.81 2.41
CA ARG A 217 -10.84 35.23 1.07
C ARG A 217 -11.37 33.80 1.08
N VAL A 218 -12.00 33.35 2.16
CA VAL A 218 -12.54 31.99 2.30
C VAL A 218 -13.64 31.70 1.27
N GLY A 219 -14.47 32.71 0.90
CA GLY A 219 -15.61 32.50 0.00
C GLY A 219 -15.25 32.01 -1.40
N GLY A 220 -14.14 32.48 -1.98
CA GLY A 220 -13.69 32.02 -3.31
C GLY A 220 -13.27 30.54 -3.35
N SER A 221 -12.75 30.05 -2.24
CA SER A 221 -12.32 28.68 -2.09
C SER A 221 -13.49 27.69 -2.01
N VAL A 222 -14.60 28.10 -1.37
CA VAL A 222 -15.85 27.32 -1.29
C VAL A 222 -16.43 27.06 -2.68
N HIS A 223 -16.44 28.11 -3.54
CA HIS A 223 -16.95 27.96 -4.91
C HIS A 223 -16.11 26.97 -5.72
N ARG A 224 -14.77 27.05 -5.62
CA ARG A 224 -13.85 26.15 -6.30
C ARG A 224 -14.02 24.69 -5.88
N ILE A 225 -14.24 24.46 -4.58
CA ILE A 225 -14.53 23.10 -4.07
C ILE A 225 -15.87 22.59 -4.58
N ALA A 226 -16.89 23.44 -4.61
CA ALA A 226 -18.20 23.06 -5.14
C ALA A 226 -18.11 22.65 -6.62
N GLU A 227 -17.33 23.37 -7.45
CA GLU A 227 -17.06 23.00 -8.84
C GLU A 227 -16.37 21.64 -8.97
N LEU A 228 -15.30 21.43 -8.19
CA LEU A 228 -14.56 20.15 -8.18
C LEU A 228 -15.45 19.00 -7.69
N GLY A 229 -16.24 19.21 -6.64
CA GLY A 229 -17.21 18.25 -6.14
C GLY A 229 -18.30 17.92 -7.18
N ALA A 230 -18.78 18.92 -7.93
CA ALA A 230 -19.71 18.69 -9.02
C ALA A 230 -19.09 17.92 -10.18
N ALA A 231 -17.82 18.18 -10.51
CA ALA A 231 -17.08 17.42 -11.52
C ALA A 231 -16.88 15.96 -11.09
N HIS A 232 -16.48 15.73 -9.84
CA HIS A 232 -16.35 14.38 -9.27
C HIS A 232 -17.70 13.64 -9.30
N ARG A 233 -18.78 14.27 -8.85
CA ARG A 233 -20.14 13.69 -8.90
C ARG A 233 -20.54 13.28 -10.31
N ARG A 234 -20.31 14.13 -11.33
CA ARG A 234 -20.62 13.80 -12.73
C ARG A 234 -19.82 12.58 -13.21
N SER A 235 -18.53 12.52 -12.90
CA SER A 235 -17.66 11.39 -13.27
C SER A 235 -18.08 10.10 -12.59
N THR A 236 -18.32 10.13 -11.27
CA THR A 236 -18.80 8.96 -10.50
C THR A 236 -20.15 8.47 -11.00
N MET A 237 -21.10 9.39 -11.29
CA MET A 237 -22.40 9.02 -11.82
C MET A 237 -22.31 8.38 -13.21
N ALA A 238 -21.38 8.85 -14.05
CA ALA A 238 -21.13 8.21 -15.35
C ALA A 238 -20.60 6.77 -15.18
N THR A 239 -19.66 6.55 -14.26
CA THR A 239 -19.14 5.20 -13.96
C THR A 239 -20.25 4.29 -13.41
N LEU A 240 -21.06 4.78 -12.45
CA LEU A 240 -22.17 4.03 -11.88
C LEU A 240 -23.22 3.64 -12.94
N ARG A 241 -23.60 4.56 -13.84
CA ARG A 241 -24.54 4.25 -14.93
C ARG A 241 -24.07 3.08 -15.79
N ILE A 242 -22.78 3.01 -16.07
CA ILE A 242 -22.20 1.94 -16.87
C ILE A 242 -22.16 0.63 -16.08
N ALA A 243 -21.78 0.67 -14.80
CA ALA A 243 -21.81 -0.50 -13.95
C ALA A 243 -23.22 -1.10 -13.83
N PHE A 244 -24.24 -0.24 -13.65
CA PHE A 244 -25.64 -0.67 -13.65
C PHE A 244 -26.10 -1.20 -15.01
N LEU A 245 -25.72 -0.56 -16.13
CA LEU A 245 -26.03 -1.06 -17.46
C LEU A 245 -25.41 -2.41 -17.73
N SER A 246 -24.15 -2.60 -17.32
CA SER A 246 -23.46 -3.90 -17.39
C SER A 246 -24.21 -4.97 -16.62
N SER A 247 -24.57 -4.69 -15.37
CA SER A 247 -25.32 -5.63 -14.54
C SER A 247 -26.70 -5.93 -15.13
N LEU A 248 -27.41 -4.92 -15.67
CA LEU A 248 -28.71 -5.10 -16.33
C LEU A 248 -28.61 -6.02 -17.56
N VAL A 249 -27.62 -5.83 -18.43
CA VAL A 249 -27.42 -6.65 -19.61
C VAL A 249 -27.13 -8.10 -19.23
N LEU A 250 -26.24 -8.32 -18.23
CA LEU A 250 -25.94 -9.67 -17.73
C LEU A 250 -27.16 -10.34 -17.12
N GLU A 251 -28.00 -9.59 -16.39
CA GLU A 251 -29.26 -10.08 -15.82
C GLU A 251 -30.27 -10.47 -16.91
N LEU A 252 -30.44 -9.61 -17.90
CA LEU A 252 -31.35 -9.88 -19.03
C LEU A 252 -30.91 -11.11 -19.82
N LEU A 253 -29.62 -11.26 -20.15
CA LEU A 253 -29.10 -12.39 -20.88
C LEU A 253 -29.28 -13.72 -20.11
N ALA A 254 -28.97 -13.69 -18.80
CA ALA A 254 -29.14 -14.88 -17.95
C ALA A 254 -30.63 -15.26 -17.82
N THR A 255 -31.51 -14.27 -17.56
CA THR A 255 -32.95 -14.50 -17.42
C THR A 255 -33.56 -14.99 -18.74
N LEU A 256 -33.18 -14.39 -19.88
CA LEU A 256 -33.62 -14.83 -21.21
C LEU A 256 -33.17 -16.27 -21.51
N GLY A 257 -31.93 -16.61 -21.16
CA GLY A 257 -31.42 -17.99 -21.30
C GLY A 257 -32.24 -18.99 -20.50
N VAL A 258 -32.50 -18.68 -19.21
CA VAL A 258 -33.35 -19.55 -18.36
C VAL A 258 -34.78 -19.62 -18.91
N ALA A 259 -35.38 -18.52 -19.36
CA ALA A 259 -36.73 -18.51 -19.92
C ALA A 259 -36.83 -19.35 -21.21
N LEU A 260 -35.82 -19.25 -22.08
CA LEU A 260 -35.80 -20.04 -23.32
C LEU A 260 -35.72 -21.55 -23.04
N ILE A 261 -34.91 -21.94 -22.04
CA ILE A 261 -34.85 -23.34 -21.58
C ILE A 261 -36.21 -23.76 -21.01
N ALA A 262 -36.82 -22.93 -20.15
CA ALA A 262 -38.10 -23.23 -19.52
C ALA A 262 -39.22 -23.44 -20.55
N VAL A 263 -39.31 -22.56 -21.56
CA VAL A 263 -40.31 -22.68 -22.65
C VAL A 263 -40.04 -23.93 -23.48
N SER A 264 -38.80 -24.16 -23.92
CA SER A 264 -38.42 -25.32 -24.72
C SER A 264 -38.73 -26.65 -24.00
N VAL A 265 -38.26 -26.78 -22.77
CA VAL A 265 -38.45 -27.98 -21.94
C VAL A 265 -39.92 -28.15 -21.57
N GLY A 266 -40.64 -27.05 -21.24
CA GLY A 266 -42.05 -27.07 -20.90
C GLY A 266 -42.94 -27.56 -22.06
N LEU A 267 -42.72 -27.05 -23.29
CA LEU A 267 -43.44 -27.50 -24.48
C LEU A 267 -43.18 -28.98 -24.75
N ARG A 268 -41.94 -29.43 -24.72
CA ARG A 268 -41.56 -30.83 -24.96
C ARG A 268 -42.08 -31.78 -23.87
N LEU A 269 -42.19 -31.32 -22.64
CA LEU A 269 -42.83 -32.07 -21.56
C LEU A 269 -44.34 -32.29 -21.84
N VAL A 270 -45.03 -31.24 -22.31
CA VAL A 270 -46.48 -31.35 -22.71
C VAL A 270 -46.67 -32.33 -23.87
N TYR A 271 -45.76 -32.32 -24.85
CA TYR A 271 -45.81 -33.29 -25.98
C TYR A 271 -45.28 -34.70 -25.62
N GLY A 272 -44.82 -34.93 -24.39
CA GLY A 272 -44.33 -36.23 -23.93
C GLY A 272 -42.95 -36.60 -24.46
N GLU A 273 -42.19 -35.67 -25.00
CA GLU A 273 -40.84 -35.91 -25.55
C GLU A 273 -39.76 -35.99 -24.48
N VAL A 274 -40.02 -35.51 -23.26
CA VAL A 274 -39.07 -35.42 -22.13
C VAL A 274 -39.76 -35.94 -20.86
N THR A 275 -39.01 -36.67 -20.03
CA THR A 275 -39.52 -37.08 -18.71
C THR A 275 -39.61 -35.91 -17.74
N LEU A 276 -40.52 -35.99 -16.76
CA LEU A 276 -40.68 -34.94 -15.74
C LEU A 276 -39.39 -34.75 -14.95
N THR A 277 -38.66 -35.81 -14.63
CA THR A 277 -37.36 -35.75 -13.93
C THR A 277 -36.33 -34.99 -14.75
N ALA A 278 -36.22 -35.28 -16.07
CA ALA A 278 -35.27 -34.58 -16.93
C ALA A 278 -35.63 -33.08 -17.08
N ALA A 279 -36.93 -32.80 -17.25
CA ALA A 279 -37.47 -31.45 -17.35
C ALA A 279 -37.15 -30.63 -16.10
N LEU A 280 -37.45 -31.16 -14.91
CA LEU A 280 -37.18 -30.48 -13.64
C LEU A 280 -35.67 -30.32 -13.38
N THR A 281 -34.86 -31.35 -13.72
CA THR A 281 -33.40 -31.27 -13.57
C THR A 281 -32.83 -30.16 -14.44
N ALA A 282 -33.20 -30.07 -15.72
CA ALA A 282 -32.75 -29.01 -16.60
C ALA A 282 -33.20 -27.61 -16.11
N LEU A 283 -34.46 -27.50 -15.64
CA LEU A 283 -35.00 -26.24 -15.14
C LEU A 283 -34.33 -25.76 -13.83
N LEU A 284 -34.04 -26.67 -12.89
CA LEU A 284 -33.38 -26.34 -11.62
C LEU A 284 -31.90 -26.04 -11.82
N LEU A 285 -31.25 -26.66 -12.79
CA LEU A 285 -29.84 -26.43 -13.08
C LEU A 285 -29.59 -25.23 -13.99
N ALA A 286 -30.56 -24.78 -14.80
CA ALA A 286 -30.40 -23.65 -15.71
C ALA A 286 -29.93 -22.37 -15.02
N PRO A 287 -30.51 -21.90 -13.89
CA PRO A 287 -30.01 -20.75 -13.17
C PRO A 287 -28.58 -20.91 -12.65
N GLU A 288 -28.19 -22.14 -12.23
CA GLU A 288 -26.87 -22.44 -11.68
C GLU A 288 -25.76 -22.39 -12.74
N VAL A 289 -26.10 -22.45 -14.04
CA VAL A 289 -25.15 -22.23 -15.14
C VAL A 289 -24.79 -20.75 -15.27
N PHE A 290 -25.77 -19.87 -15.18
CA PHE A 290 -25.61 -18.44 -15.46
C PHE A 290 -25.17 -17.65 -14.22
N TRP A 291 -25.63 -18.06 -13.02
CA TRP A 291 -25.39 -17.34 -11.78
C TRP A 291 -23.90 -17.12 -11.42
N PRO A 292 -22.98 -18.11 -11.56
CA PRO A 292 -21.56 -17.89 -11.29
C PRO A 292 -20.93 -16.85 -12.20
N LEU A 293 -21.27 -16.85 -13.49
CA LEU A 293 -20.77 -15.88 -14.46
C LEU A 293 -21.25 -14.45 -14.16
N ARG A 294 -22.51 -14.31 -13.73
CA ARG A 294 -23.04 -13.03 -13.26
C ARG A 294 -22.25 -12.49 -12.06
N ARG A 295 -21.92 -13.37 -11.10
CA ARG A 295 -21.10 -12.99 -9.94
C ARG A 295 -19.70 -12.56 -10.35
N VAL A 296 -19.07 -13.26 -11.28
CA VAL A 296 -17.78 -12.82 -11.84
C VAL A 296 -17.91 -11.43 -12.47
N GLY A 297 -18.94 -11.21 -13.28
CA GLY A 297 -19.19 -9.90 -13.91
C GLY A 297 -19.41 -8.78 -12.90
N ALA A 298 -20.21 -9.01 -11.86
CA ALA A 298 -20.45 -8.04 -10.80
C ALA A 298 -19.19 -7.71 -9.99
N ALA A 299 -18.37 -8.74 -9.70
CA ALA A 299 -17.13 -8.57 -8.95
C ALA A 299 -15.96 -8.02 -9.79
N PHE A 300 -16.07 -8.06 -11.12
CA PHE A 300 -15.00 -7.67 -12.04
C PHE A 300 -14.55 -6.21 -11.85
N HIS A 301 -15.51 -5.29 -11.77
CA HIS A 301 -15.20 -3.86 -11.61
C HIS A 301 -14.49 -3.57 -10.27
N ALA A 302 -14.95 -4.18 -9.18
CA ALA A 302 -14.30 -4.04 -7.88
C ALA A 302 -12.89 -4.68 -7.85
N ALA A 303 -12.70 -5.78 -8.58
CA ALA A 303 -11.41 -6.45 -8.72
C ALA A 303 -10.40 -5.65 -9.54
N GLN A 304 -10.87 -4.83 -10.50
CA GLN A 304 -10.03 -3.98 -11.32
C GLN A 304 -9.25 -2.95 -10.49
N ASP A 305 -9.91 -2.34 -9.51
CA ASP A 305 -9.27 -1.38 -8.60
C ASP A 305 -8.15 -2.05 -7.79
N GLY A 306 -8.41 -3.26 -7.26
CA GLY A 306 -7.41 -4.06 -6.55
C GLY A 306 -6.23 -4.45 -7.42
N LYS A 307 -6.48 -4.83 -8.68
CA LYS A 307 -5.42 -5.14 -9.63
C LYS A 307 -4.54 -3.93 -9.93
N THR A 308 -5.15 -2.77 -10.14
CA THR A 308 -4.41 -1.51 -10.35
C THR A 308 -3.54 -1.17 -9.15
N ALA A 309 -4.05 -1.38 -7.93
CA ALA A 309 -3.27 -1.18 -6.70
C ALA A 309 -2.08 -2.14 -6.61
N ALA A 310 -2.27 -3.43 -6.96
CA ALA A 310 -1.18 -4.40 -7.01
C ALA A 310 -0.12 -4.01 -8.06
N ASP A 311 -0.54 -3.62 -9.25
CA ASP A 311 0.37 -3.16 -10.32
C ASP A 311 1.19 -1.94 -9.88
N ASN A 312 0.58 -1.00 -9.17
CA ASN A 312 1.28 0.16 -8.61
C ASN A 312 2.26 -0.27 -7.51
N ALA A 313 1.89 -1.23 -6.65
CA ALA A 313 2.78 -1.75 -5.61
C ALA A 313 4.00 -2.45 -6.22
N PHE A 314 3.80 -3.35 -7.19
CA PHE A 314 4.90 -4.03 -7.87
C PHE A 314 5.79 -3.06 -8.62
N ARG A 315 5.22 -2.09 -9.34
CA ARG A 315 6.01 -1.06 -10.01
C ARG A 315 6.86 -0.27 -9.01
N LEU A 316 6.29 0.12 -7.87
CA LEU A 316 7.04 0.82 -6.84
C LEU A 316 8.19 -0.05 -6.28
N ILE A 317 7.96 -1.34 -6.10
CA ILE A 317 8.98 -2.30 -5.62
C ILE A 317 10.04 -2.56 -6.70
N GLU A 318 9.65 -2.71 -7.97
CA GLU A 318 10.55 -3.03 -9.09
C GLU A 318 11.36 -1.83 -9.57
N GLU A 319 10.85 -0.61 -9.45
CA GLU A 319 11.55 0.63 -9.82
C GLU A 319 12.67 1.00 -8.84
N LEU A 320 12.75 0.31 -7.70
CA LEU A 320 13.76 0.59 -6.70
C LEU A 320 15.02 -0.24 -7.00
N PRO A 321 16.16 0.41 -7.23
CA PRO A 321 17.42 -0.30 -7.29
C PRO A 321 17.64 -0.99 -5.93
N ASP A 322 18.19 -2.20 -5.96
CA ASP A 322 18.73 -2.81 -4.74
C ASP A 322 19.62 -1.78 -4.05
N PRO A 323 19.45 -1.54 -2.75
CA PRO A 323 20.33 -0.62 -2.04
C PRO A 323 21.77 -1.08 -2.28
N PRO A 324 22.71 -0.16 -2.53
CA PRO A 324 24.10 -0.50 -2.71
C PRO A 324 24.55 -1.28 -1.48
N ARG A 325 24.84 -2.55 -1.65
CA ARG A 325 25.30 -3.44 -0.57
C ARG A 325 26.80 -3.46 -0.59
N GLY A 326 27.41 -2.37 -0.09
CA GLY A 326 28.81 -2.44 0.32
C GLY A 326 28.95 -3.44 1.47
N THR A 327 30.04 -4.16 1.49
CA THR A 327 30.33 -5.18 2.51
C THR A 327 31.56 -4.83 3.35
N ARG A 328 32.22 -3.71 3.03
CA ARG A 328 33.44 -3.30 3.73
C ARG A 328 33.09 -2.55 5.01
N THR A 329 33.69 -2.94 6.09
CA THR A 329 33.56 -2.24 7.38
C THR A 329 34.81 -1.38 7.61
N VAL A 330 34.62 -0.19 8.15
CA VAL A 330 35.68 0.72 8.58
C VAL A 330 35.47 1.09 10.03
N THR A 331 36.56 1.40 10.74
CA THR A 331 36.49 1.98 12.07
C THR A 331 36.52 3.50 11.91
N ALA A 332 35.44 4.17 12.28
CA ALA A 332 35.32 5.62 12.10
C ALA A 332 36.16 6.43 13.13
N ALA A 333 36.49 5.83 14.28
CA ALA A 333 37.34 6.47 15.28
C ALA A 333 38.76 6.65 14.74
N GLY A 334 39.18 7.91 14.61
CA GLY A 334 40.49 8.25 14.05
C GLY A 334 40.57 8.23 12.51
N ALA A 335 39.48 7.93 11.81
CA ALA A 335 39.47 7.89 10.35
C ALA A 335 39.31 9.30 9.73
N THR A 336 40.01 9.51 8.61
CA THR A 336 39.84 10.72 7.79
C THR A 336 38.74 10.50 6.77
N ILE A 337 37.89 11.52 6.58
CA ILE A 337 36.83 11.51 5.55
C ILE A 337 37.25 12.43 4.40
N ASP A 338 37.64 11.83 3.27
CA ASP A 338 38.06 12.55 2.08
C ASP A 338 36.87 12.87 1.16
N ILE A 339 36.75 14.14 0.77
CA ILE A 339 35.73 14.66 -0.14
C ILE A 339 36.44 15.14 -1.41
N THR A 340 36.69 14.19 -2.35
CA THR A 340 37.57 14.47 -3.50
C THR A 340 37.05 15.55 -4.47
N ALA A 341 35.73 15.76 -4.53
CA ALA A 341 35.13 16.80 -5.37
C ALA A 341 35.57 18.23 -4.99
N TYR A 342 36.00 18.42 -3.76
CA TYR A 342 36.34 19.75 -3.22
C TYR A 342 37.76 19.79 -2.65
N ASP A 343 38.57 18.78 -2.95
CA ASP A 343 39.93 18.62 -2.40
C ASP A 343 39.96 18.87 -0.89
N ALA A 344 38.98 18.26 -0.19
CA ALA A 344 38.76 18.48 1.22
C ALA A 344 38.86 17.17 1.98
N ALA A 345 39.44 17.23 3.18
CA ALA A 345 39.48 16.14 4.13
C ALA A 345 38.98 16.63 5.49
N ALA A 346 38.11 15.85 6.13
CA ALA A 346 37.72 16.05 7.51
C ALA A 346 38.55 15.11 8.39
N GLU A 347 39.38 15.69 9.27
CA GLU A 347 40.34 14.99 10.11
C GLU A 347 39.79 14.77 11.53
N PRO A 348 40.17 13.70 12.21
CA PRO A 348 39.82 13.47 13.61
C PRO A 348 40.33 14.62 14.49
N GLY A 349 39.54 14.96 15.49
CA GLY A 349 39.92 16.06 16.42
C GLY A 349 39.70 17.44 15.87
N ARG A 350 39.11 17.60 14.68
CA ARG A 350 38.92 18.89 14.01
C ARG A 350 37.49 19.13 13.56
N VAL A 351 37.15 20.42 13.46
CA VAL A 351 35.87 20.88 12.90
C VAL A 351 36.07 21.32 11.45
N THR A 352 35.45 20.60 10.50
CA THR A 352 35.39 21.00 9.09
C THR A 352 34.07 21.68 8.80
N VAL A 353 34.08 22.94 8.41
CA VAL A 353 32.88 23.71 8.07
C VAL A 353 32.69 23.73 6.55
N ILE A 354 31.51 23.32 6.07
CA ILE A 354 31.11 23.42 4.69
C ILE A 354 30.27 24.69 4.53
N ALA A 355 30.78 25.65 3.76
CA ALA A 355 30.13 26.91 3.48
C ALA A 355 29.77 27.09 2.00
N GLY A 356 28.81 27.93 1.68
CA GLY A 356 28.41 28.26 0.31
C GLY A 356 26.97 28.77 0.22
N PRO A 357 26.53 29.23 -0.97
CA PRO A 357 25.17 29.73 -1.20
C PRO A 357 24.09 28.70 -0.90
N ASN A 358 22.86 29.14 -0.64
CA ASN A 358 21.72 28.25 -0.48
C ASN A 358 21.41 27.54 -1.79
N GLY A 359 21.07 26.25 -1.70
CA GLY A 359 20.78 25.43 -2.88
C GLY A 359 21.98 24.81 -3.59
N ILE A 360 23.24 25.12 -3.20
CA ILE A 360 24.46 24.61 -3.84
C ILE A 360 24.71 23.12 -3.60
N GLY A 361 23.96 22.47 -2.68
CA GLY A 361 24.12 21.04 -2.39
C GLY A 361 24.83 20.70 -1.09
N LYS A 362 24.97 21.64 -0.13
CA LYS A 362 25.60 21.42 1.18
C LYS A 362 25.01 20.23 1.94
N SER A 363 23.69 20.19 2.10
CA SER A 363 22.97 19.11 2.78
C SER A 363 23.06 17.79 1.99
N THR A 364 23.08 17.85 0.65
CA THR A 364 23.29 16.69 -0.22
C THR A 364 24.68 16.08 -0.01
N LEU A 365 25.69 16.91 0.22
CA LEU A 365 27.03 16.43 0.51
C LEU A 365 27.08 15.68 1.86
N LEU A 366 26.40 16.18 2.91
CA LEU A 366 26.28 15.43 4.17
C LEU A 366 25.54 14.08 3.98
N GLN A 367 24.49 14.07 3.15
CA GLN A 367 23.78 12.85 2.81
C GLN A 367 24.66 11.87 2.02
N ALA A 368 25.54 12.36 1.17
CA ALA A 368 26.51 11.55 0.46
C ALA A 368 27.59 10.96 1.38
N VAL A 369 28.03 11.72 2.42
CA VAL A 369 28.92 11.17 3.48
C VAL A 369 28.26 10.03 4.25
N LEU A 370 26.95 10.11 4.43
CA LEU A 370 26.13 9.03 5.02
C LEU A 370 25.90 7.84 4.08
N GLY A 371 26.20 7.97 2.78
CA GLY A 371 25.85 6.97 1.78
C GLY A 371 24.33 6.92 1.48
N LEU A 372 23.57 7.97 1.85
CA LEU A 372 22.15 8.09 1.58
C LEU A 372 21.85 8.63 0.17
N ASP A 373 22.81 9.31 -0.44
CA ASP A 373 22.74 9.83 -1.81
C ASP A 373 24.11 9.70 -2.48
N GLU A 374 24.14 9.67 -3.80
CA GLU A 374 25.40 9.68 -4.54
C GLU A 374 25.93 11.12 -4.67
N PRO A 375 27.25 11.36 -4.52
CA PRO A 375 27.80 12.67 -4.73
C PRO A 375 27.64 13.07 -6.21
N THR A 376 27.24 14.32 -6.45
CA THR A 376 27.04 14.87 -7.79
C THR A 376 28.34 14.84 -8.62
N SER A 377 29.49 14.94 -7.97
CA SER A 377 30.83 14.85 -8.56
C SER A 377 31.84 14.33 -7.53
N GLY A 378 32.92 13.71 -8.00
CA GLY A 378 33.96 13.14 -7.15
C GLY A 378 33.53 11.90 -6.40
N ARG A 379 34.25 11.58 -5.32
CA ARG A 379 34.00 10.45 -4.42
C ARG A 379 34.16 10.86 -2.98
N ILE A 380 33.50 10.12 -2.10
CA ILE A 380 33.67 10.27 -0.65
C ILE A 380 34.30 8.98 -0.12
N ARG A 381 35.40 9.11 0.59
CA ARG A 381 36.12 7.97 1.15
C ARG A 381 36.30 8.14 2.66
N VAL A 382 36.15 7.05 3.38
CA VAL A 382 36.45 6.96 4.80
C VAL A 382 37.65 6.06 4.97
N ASP A 383 38.75 6.62 5.43
CA ASP A 383 40.05 5.94 5.54
C ASP A 383 40.43 5.21 4.24
N GLY A 384 40.28 5.90 3.10
CA GLY A 384 40.58 5.39 1.77
C GLY A 384 39.54 4.45 1.16
N VAL A 385 38.50 4.02 1.90
CA VAL A 385 37.41 3.16 1.41
C VAL A 385 36.26 4.02 0.92
N ASP A 386 35.79 3.79 -0.31
CA ASP A 386 34.64 4.52 -0.88
C ASP A 386 33.38 4.22 -0.07
N VAL A 387 32.58 5.25 0.24
CA VAL A 387 31.34 5.11 1.00
C VAL A 387 30.35 4.18 0.29
N ALA A 388 30.38 4.10 -1.04
CA ALA A 388 29.55 3.18 -1.81
C ALA A 388 29.89 1.70 -1.55
N ASP A 389 31.12 1.40 -1.11
CA ASP A 389 31.58 0.04 -0.79
C ASP A 389 31.36 -0.35 0.68
N LEU A 390 30.91 0.59 1.53
CA LEU A 390 30.73 0.35 2.96
C LEU A 390 29.48 -0.45 3.28
N ASP A 391 29.56 -1.27 4.32
CA ASP A 391 28.38 -1.76 5.04
C ASP A 391 27.71 -0.57 5.75
N LEU A 392 26.69 0.02 5.10
CA LEU A 392 26.03 1.22 5.58
C LEU A 392 25.44 1.11 6.99
N PRO A 393 24.78 0.01 7.39
CA PRO A 393 24.36 -0.18 8.78
C PRO A 393 25.50 -0.08 9.79
N ALA A 394 26.65 -0.70 9.50
CA ALA A 394 27.82 -0.64 10.35
C ALA A 394 28.47 0.76 10.36
N TRP A 395 28.39 1.49 9.24
CA TRP A 395 28.81 2.87 9.14
C TRP A 395 27.91 3.81 9.95
N TRP A 396 26.57 3.71 9.80
CA TRP A 396 25.62 4.55 10.52
C TRP A 396 25.69 4.39 12.03
N ALA A 397 26.02 3.20 12.53
CA ALA A 397 26.20 2.97 13.96
C ALA A 397 27.35 3.80 14.57
N GLN A 398 28.24 4.35 13.73
CA GLN A 398 29.40 5.14 14.13
C GLN A 398 29.24 6.64 13.82
N VAL A 399 28.10 7.08 13.28
CA VAL A 399 27.83 8.45 12.86
C VAL A 399 26.62 9.01 13.60
N ALA A 400 26.77 10.16 14.23
CA ALA A 400 25.64 10.94 14.71
C ALA A 400 25.33 12.06 13.72
N TRP A 401 24.08 12.14 13.30
CA TRP A 401 23.63 13.11 12.30
C TRP A 401 22.52 14.00 12.81
N LEU A 402 22.74 15.31 12.72
CA LEU A 402 21.72 16.34 12.92
C LEU A 402 21.30 16.89 11.55
N PRO A 403 20.15 16.50 11.02
CA PRO A 403 19.60 17.11 9.80
C PRO A 403 19.08 18.52 10.08
N HIS A 404 18.92 19.32 9.04
CA HIS A 404 18.34 20.67 9.14
C HIS A 404 16.97 20.72 9.87
N ARG A 405 16.17 19.64 9.75
CA ARG A 405 14.93 19.43 10.51
C ARG A 405 15.03 18.12 11.29
N PRO A 406 15.31 18.18 12.59
CA PRO A 406 15.42 16.97 13.41
C PRO A 406 14.10 16.17 13.42
N THR A 407 14.21 14.86 13.24
CA THR A 407 13.06 13.95 13.29
C THR A 407 12.56 13.84 14.73
N ILE A 408 11.26 14.09 14.92
CA ILE A 408 10.54 13.93 16.19
C ILE A 408 9.32 13.05 15.93
N ILE A 409 9.17 12.01 16.73
CA ILE A 409 8.05 11.07 16.68
C ILE A 409 7.03 11.36 17.79
N PRO A 410 5.75 11.01 17.62
CA PRO A 410 4.79 11.07 18.72
C PRO A 410 5.26 10.23 19.89
N GLY A 411 5.37 10.85 21.08
CA GLY A 411 5.89 10.20 22.28
C GLY A 411 6.37 11.24 23.30
N THR A 412 7.03 10.80 24.37
CA THR A 412 7.61 11.71 25.36
C THR A 412 8.90 12.37 24.85
N VAL A 413 9.29 13.48 25.47
CA VAL A 413 10.58 14.13 25.21
C VAL A 413 11.74 13.13 25.46
N ARG A 414 11.68 12.37 26.54
CA ARG A 414 12.67 11.31 26.86
C ARG A 414 12.77 10.29 25.73
N GLN A 415 11.64 9.74 25.26
CA GLN A 415 11.63 8.79 24.14
C GLN A 415 12.22 9.38 22.87
N ASN A 416 12.02 10.66 22.65
CA ASN A 416 12.60 11.35 21.52
C ASN A 416 14.10 11.62 21.69
N LEU A 417 14.61 11.89 22.90
CA LEU A 417 16.05 12.02 23.15
C LEU A 417 16.77 10.68 22.92
N GLU A 418 16.16 9.58 23.34
CA GLU A 418 16.71 8.23 23.25
C GLU A 418 16.29 7.48 21.95
N LEU A 419 15.81 8.20 20.94
CA LEU A 419 15.27 7.60 19.69
C LEU A 419 16.27 6.68 18.97
N PHE A 420 17.56 6.92 19.08
CA PHE A 420 18.63 6.12 18.45
C PHE A 420 19.39 5.25 19.45
N GLY A 421 18.88 5.09 20.64
CA GLY A 421 19.47 4.33 21.72
C GLY A 421 19.60 5.16 23.01
N PRO A 422 19.85 4.50 24.13
CA PRO A 422 20.01 5.20 25.40
C PRO A 422 21.21 6.14 25.37
N LEU A 423 21.06 7.29 25.99
CA LEU A 423 22.17 8.23 26.23
C LEU A 423 22.81 7.91 27.58
N ASP A 424 24.14 7.89 27.64
CA ASP A 424 24.86 7.54 28.87
C ASP A 424 24.65 8.57 29.98
N ASP A 425 24.63 9.84 29.62
CA ASP A 425 24.39 10.97 30.51
C ASP A 425 23.42 11.94 29.83
N LEU A 426 22.13 11.71 30.09
CA LEU A 426 21.04 12.51 29.53
C LEU A 426 21.07 13.97 30.03
N GLU A 427 21.49 14.19 31.28
CA GLU A 427 21.55 15.50 31.90
C GLU A 427 22.64 16.34 31.24
N THR A 428 23.85 15.83 31.14
CA THR A 428 24.96 16.50 30.43
C THR A 428 24.63 16.71 28.94
N ALA A 429 23.97 15.77 28.28
CA ALA A 429 23.55 15.92 26.89
C ALA A 429 22.57 17.07 26.70
N CYS A 430 21.57 17.18 27.59
CA CYS A 430 20.62 18.31 27.60
C CYS A 430 21.32 19.63 27.90
N HIS A 431 22.23 19.65 28.85
CA HIS A 431 22.97 20.85 29.22
C HIS A 431 23.85 21.38 28.08
N ASN A 432 24.61 20.52 27.43
CA ASN A 432 25.46 20.87 26.29
C ASN A 432 24.68 21.40 25.07
N ALA A 433 23.41 21.03 24.94
CA ALA A 433 22.51 21.51 23.90
C ALA A 433 21.62 22.68 24.38
N CYS A 434 21.79 23.16 25.61
CA CYS A 434 20.90 24.13 26.28
C CYS A 434 19.43 23.67 26.28
N PHE A 435 19.20 22.38 26.25
CA PHE A 435 17.85 21.78 26.21
C PHE A 435 17.27 21.59 27.63
N ASP A 436 18.10 21.54 28.66
CA ASP A 436 17.73 21.58 30.08
C ASP A 436 16.82 22.75 30.41
N GLU A 437 17.13 23.94 29.88
CA GLU A 437 16.28 25.13 29.99
C GLU A 437 14.89 24.93 29.37
N VAL A 438 14.82 24.22 28.24
CA VAL A 438 13.54 23.88 27.60
C VAL A 438 12.76 22.91 28.47
N VAL A 439 13.41 21.83 28.93
CA VAL A 439 12.80 20.81 29.79
C VAL A 439 12.20 21.46 31.06
N ALA A 440 12.89 22.43 31.65
CA ALA A 440 12.40 23.17 32.82
C ALA A 440 11.11 23.99 32.56
N THR A 441 10.84 24.36 31.30
CA THR A 441 9.61 25.10 30.93
C THR A 441 8.45 24.18 30.51
N LEU A 442 8.71 22.89 30.30
CA LEU A 442 7.68 21.95 29.91
C LEU A 442 6.85 21.45 31.10
N PRO A 443 5.52 21.23 30.93
CA PRO A 443 4.62 20.94 32.05
C PRO A 443 5.01 19.67 32.81
N ASP A 444 5.47 18.64 32.13
CA ASP A 444 5.87 17.34 32.72
C ASP A 444 7.37 17.04 32.48
N GLY A 445 8.17 18.07 32.22
CA GLY A 445 9.61 17.94 31.97
C GLY A 445 9.91 16.95 30.83
N LEU A 446 10.75 15.93 31.08
CA LEU A 446 11.12 14.90 30.11
C LEU A 446 9.96 13.97 29.74
N ASP A 447 8.91 13.88 30.55
CA ASP A 447 7.74 13.02 30.30
C ASP A 447 6.63 13.78 29.52
N THR A 448 6.86 15.05 29.19
CA THR A 448 5.95 15.82 28.35
C THR A 448 5.76 15.15 27.00
N MET A 449 4.50 14.94 26.59
CA MET A 449 4.14 14.39 25.29
C MET A 449 4.32 15.43 24.18
N VAL A 450 5.03 15.04 23.12
CA VAL A 450 5.16 15.82 21.90
C VAL A 450 4.51 15.08 20.73
N GLY A 451 3.86 15.84 19.85
CA GLY A 451 3.20 15.27 18.67
C GLY A 451 4.17 15.01 17.52
N GLY A 452 3.65 14.38 16.45
CA GLY A 452 4.39 14.18 15.20
C GLY A 452 4.89 15.52 14.66
N GLU A 453 6.08 15.51 14.05
CA GLU A 453 6.78 16.71 13.59
C GLU A 453 7.08 17.73 14.71
N GLY A 454 7.10 17.28 15.98
CA GLY A 454 7.41 18.10 17.14
C GLY A 454 6.33 19.12 17.50
N VAL A 455 5.07 18.81 17.21
CA VAL A 455 3.93 19.63 17.69
C VAL A 455 4.04 19.76 19.22
N GLY A 456 4.01 21.00 19.71
CA GLY A 456 4.24 21.34 21.12
C GLY A 456 5.62 21.95 21.41
N LEU A 457 6.58 21.86 20.48
CA LEU A 457 7.90 22.49 20.57
C LEU A 457 8.09 23.55 19.49
N SER A 458 8.74 24.68 19.82
CA SER A 458 9.18 25.68 18.84
C SER A 458 10.30 25.13 17.95
N LEU A 459 10.59 25.78 16.83
CA LEU A 459 11.69 25.39 15.93
C LEU A 459 13.04 25.32 16.64
N GLY A 460 13.39 26.33 17.45
CA GLY A 460 14.62 26.33 18.24
C GLY A 460 14.66 25.23 19.31
N GLN A 461 13.52 24.91 19.94
CA GLN A 461 13.42 23.83 20.92
C GLN A 461 13.63 22.45 20.25
N ARG A 462 13.08 22.26 19.04
CA ARG A 462 13.32 21.04 18.23
C ARG A 462 14.78 20.90 17.87
N GLN A 463 15.43 22.00 17.48
CA GLN A 463 16.84 22.02 17.14
C GLN A 463 17.69 21.62 18.35
N ARG A 464 17.41 22.20 19.53
CA ARG A 464 18.12 21.87 20.79
C ARG A 464 17.89 20.41 21.20
N LEU A 465 16.70 19.84 21.01
CA LEU A 465 16.45 18.41 21.23
C LEU A 465 17.32 17.54 20.30
N GLY A 466 17.40 17.88 19.01
CA GLY A 466 18.26 17.19 18.05
C GLY A 466 19.74 17.29 18.41
N LEU A 467 20.18 18.45 18.88
CA LEU A 467 21.55 18.68 19.38
C LEU A 467 21.84 17.86 20.63
N ALA A 468 20.92 17.81 21.60
CA ALA A 468 21.09 16.99 22.81
C ALA A 468 21.28 15.50 22.45
N ARG A 469 20.48 15.00 21.51
CA ARG A 469 20.60 13.63 20.98
C ARG A 469 21.98 13.38 20.35
N LEU A 470 22.48 14.34 19.54
CA LEU A 470 23.77 14.22 18.87
C LEU A 470 24.94 14.34 19.85
N LEU A 471 24.94 15.35 20.72
CA LEU A 471 26.02 15.62 21.67
C LEU A 471 26.12 14.54 22.77
N GLY A 472 25.00 13.92 23.14
CA GLY A 472 24.94 12.81 24.08
C GLY A 472 25.35 11.45 23.46
N SER A 473 25.48 11.36 22.13
CA SER A 473 25.95 10.12 21.48
C SER A 473 27.47 9.94 21.63
N ARG A 474 27.92 8.67 21.63
CA ARG A 474 29.36 8.34 21.59
C ARG A 474 29.94 8.25 20.18
N ALA A 475 29.17 8.59 19.17
CA ALA A 475 29.61 8.47 17.79
C ALA A 475 30.91 9.24 17.54
N PRO A 476 31.91 8.60 16.90
CA PRO A 476 33.19 9.24 16.58
C PRO A 476 33.09 10.24 15.42
N VAL A 477 32.00 10.19 14.62
CA VAL A 477 31.74 11.12 13.53
C VAL A 477 30.45 11.87 13.79
N LEU A 478 30.51 13.20 13.72
CA LEU A 478 29.37 14.09 13.90
C LEU A 478 29.11 14.87 12.60
N LEU A 479 27.93 14.73 12.06
CA LEU A 479 27.45 15.46 10.87
C LEU A 479 26.34 16.42 11.27
N LEU A 480 26.52 17.73 11.02
CA LEU A 480 25.58 18.75 11.45
C LEU A 480 25.16 19.63 10.28
N ASP A 481 23.87 19.74 10.05
CA ASP A 481 23.29 20.59 9.00
C ASP A 481 22.63 21.83 9.65
N GLU A 482 23.32 22.96 9.57
CA GLU A 482 22.94 24.27 10.17
C GLU A 482 22.54 24.14 11.65
N PRO A 483 23.44 23.65 12.55
CA PRO A 483 23.08 23.26 13.92
C PRO A 483 22.59 24.45 14.77
N THR A 484 22.96 25.66 14.45
CA THR A 484 22.62 26.87 15.21
C THR A 484 21.48 27.68 14.59
N ALA A 485 20.78 27.13 13.56
CA ALA A 485 19.61 27.76 13.01
C ALA A 485 18.53 27.94 14.11
N HIS A 486 17.92 29.12 14.14
CA HIS A 486 16.86 29.46 15.11
C HIS A 486 17.32 29.58 16.60
N LEU A 487 18.61 29.65 16.87
CA LEU A 487 19.16 29.92 18.20
C LEU A 487 19.51 31.43 18.36
N ASP A 488 19.35 31.95 19.57
CA ASP A 488 19.89 33.25 19.96
C ASP A 488 21.41 33.20 20.11
N ALA A 489 22.06 34.36 20.17
CA ALA A 489 23.51 34.43 20.11
C ALA A 489 24.21 33.76 21.31
N GLU A 490 23.61 33.79 22.50
CA GLU A 490 24.18 33.18 23.70
C GLU A 490 24.09 31.64 23.62
N THR A 491 22.92 31.13 23.28
CA THR A 491 22.69 29.68 23.06
C THR A 491 23.55 29.17 21.89
N GLU A 492 23.67 29.95 20.79
CA GLU A 492 24.53 29.61 19.66
C GLU A 492 25.97 29.40 20.11
N GLN A 493 26.54 30.32 20.89
CA GLN A 493 27.93 30.21 21.33
C GLN A 493 28.15 28.99 22.22
N ARG A 494 27.28 28.75 23.20
CA ARG A 494 27.36 27.57 24.08
C ARG A 494 27.32 26.25 23.32
N VAL A 495 26.43 26.16 22.32
CA VAL A 495 26.33 24.97 21.46
C VAL A 495 27.58 24.80 20.60
N LEU A 496 28.12 25.86 20.04
CA LEU A 496 29.35 25.85 19.27
C LEU A 496 30.56 25.42 20.11
N ASP A 497 30.65 25.89 21.35
CA ASP A 497 31.68 25.48 22.29
C ASP A 497 31.59 23.99 22.65
N ALA A 498 30.36 23.46 22.83
CA ALA A 498 30.12 22.03 23.06
C ALA A 498 30.51 21.17 21.84
N ILE A 499 30.23 21.63 20.61
CA ILE A 499 30.65 20.95 19.37
C ILE A 499 32.19 20.94 19.26
N ALA A 500 32.84 22.08 19.52
CA ALA A 500 34.30 22.19 19.51
C ALA A 500 34.94 21.28 20.58
N ALA A 501 34.35 21.18 21.77
CA ALA A 501 34.81 20.26 22.83
C ALA A 501 34.71 18.80 22.39
N ARG A 502 33.67 18.41 21.68
CA ARG A 502 33.53 17.06 21.10
C ARG A 502 34.63 16.78 20.06
N ALA A 503 34.93 17.77 19.20
CA ALA A 503 36.05 17.65 18.27
C ALA A 503 37.37 17.49 19.01
N ALA A 504 37.68 18.37 19.99
CA ALA A 504 38.90 18.28 20.79
C ALA A 504 39.04 16.93 21.54
N ALA A 505 37.93 16.26 21.86
CA ALA A 505 37.91 14.91 22.42
C ALA A 505 38.17 13.79 21.39
N GLY A 506 38.48 14.15 20.13
CA GLY A 506 38.88 13.20 19.07
C GLY A 506 37.80 12.88 18.05
N ALA A 507 36.61 13.46 18.13
CA ALA A 507 35.57 13.26 17.12
C ALA A 507 35.91 13.98 15.80
N THR A 508 35.55 13.36 14.67
CA THR A 508 35.56 14.02 13.35
C THR A 508 34.26 14.80 13.17
N VAL A 509 34.32 16.12 13.06
CA VAL A 509 33.12 16.95 12.93
C VAL A 509 33.04 17.57 11.55
N ILE A 510 31.92 17.33 10.84
CA ILE A 510 31.58 17.99 9.58
C ILE A 510 30.30 18.79 9.79
N MET A 511 30.36 20.10 9.61
CA MET A 511 29.25 21.00 9.88
C MET A 511 28.98 21.90 8.69
N VAL A 512 27.70 22.01 8.31
CA VAL A 512 27.24 23.01 7.32
C VAL A 512 26.88 24.31 8.05
N GLY A 513 27.38 25.41 7.56
CA GLY A 513 27.02 26.75 8.09
C GLY A 513 27.54 27.88 7.24
N HIS A 514 26.95 29.07 7.44
CA HIS A 514 27.30 30.28 6.70
C HIS A 514 27.43 31.53 7.63
N ARG A 515 27.09 31.36 8.93
CA ARG A 515 27.15 32.46 9.92
C ARG A 515 28.58 32.62 10.47
N ALA A 516 28.96 33.84 10.75
CA ALA A 516 30.31 34.15 11.22
C ALA A 516 30.75 33.34 12.46
N PRO A 517 29.91 33.13 13.52
CA PRO A 517 30.31 32.30 14.66
C PRO A 517 30.59 30.84 14.26
N VAL A 518 29.81 30.28 13.34
CA VAL A 518 29.99 28.90 12.82
C VAL A 518 31.29 28.78 12.04
N LEU A 519 31.60 29.76 11.20
CA LEU A 519 32.86 29.79 10.45
C LEU A 519 34.08 29.92 11.35
N ALA A 520 33.92 30.64 12.47
CA ALA A 520 35.02 30.93 13.41
C ALA A 520 35.51 29.70 14.20
N ILE A 521 34.65 28.69 14.45
CA ILE A 521 35.07 27.45 15.14
C ILE A 521 35.65 26.40 14.18
N GLY A 522 35.59 26.65 12.85
CA GLY A 522 36.11 25.72 11.85
C GLY A 522 37.63 25.74 11.77
N ASP A 523 38.29 24.63 12.07
CA ASP A 523 39.72 24.45 11.81
C ASP A 523 39.98 24.46 10.30
N ARG A 524 38.99 23.99 9.51
CA ARG A 524 38.99 24.02 8.04
C ARG A 524 37.65 24.49 7.52
N VAL A 525 37.67 25.45 6.62
CA VAL A 525 36.46 25.94 5.94
C VAL A 525 36.54 25.60 4.47
N VAL A 526 35.57 24.77 4.00
CA VAL A 526 35.46 24.35 2.61
C VAL A 526 34.36 25.16 1.94
N GLN A 527 34.73 26.00 0.97
CA GLN A 527 33.78 26.81 0.20
C GLN A 527 33.27 26.03 -0.98
N LEU A 528 31.95 25.69 -1.00
CA LEU A 528 31.31 25.19 -2.19
C LEU A 528 31.07 26.37 -3.15
N GLY A 529 31.85 26.41 -4.24
CA GLY A 529 31.62 27.36 -5.34
C GLY A 529 30.49 26.86 -6.25
N SER A 530 29.87 27.75 -7.05
CA SER A 530 29.11 27.32 -8.22
C SER A 530 30.04 26.49 -9.09
N LEU A 531 29.68 25.23 -9.40
CA LEU A 531 30.31 24.49 -10.48
C LEU A 531 30.11 25.36 -11.73
N VAL A 532 31.18 26.09 -12.12
CA VAL A 532 31.20 26.75 -13.43
C VAL A 532 31.27 25.60 -14.41
N ASP A 533 30.24 25.44 -15.24
CA ASP A 533 30.27 24.52 -16.37
C ASP A 533 31.56 24.76 -17.17
N VAL A 534 32.42 23.73 -17.21
CA VAL A 534 33.56 23.67 -18.12
C VAL A 534 33.17 22.79 -19.31
#